data_218742418b2d072d1cffd228892a5244
#
_entry.id   218742418b2d072d1cffd228892a5244
#
_cell.length_a   1.000
_cell.length_b   1.000
_cell.length_c   1.000
_cell.angle_alpha   90.00
_cell.angle_beta   90.00
_cell.angle_gamma   90.00
#
_symmetry.space_group_name_H-M   'P 1'
#
loop_
_entity.id
_entity.type
_entity.pdbx_description
1 polymer ?
#
loop_
_entity_poly.entity_id
_entity_poly.type
_entity_poly.pdbx_seq_one_letter_code
_entity_poly.pdbx_strand_id
1 'polypeptide(L)'
;IIFNGNNYAPEWAEEAEKRGLPNLRTCADALPHFADKKNIELFERNKVFTEREVRSRMEIMLENYSKVLTIEALTMVEMAKKDIYPAVNEYLSELCSAAQSKEQMGGNTKSDRELIQKLSADNEAMYFAAGEIEKLLVDAKEAVGAEASARFFADKVIPAMQRLRAYADEMELNTAKKYWPFPTYG
;
A
#
# COMPACT_ATOMS: atom_id res chain seq x y z
N ILE A 1 12.65 15.49 -27.28
CA ILE A 1 11.66 14.93 -26.34
C ILE A 1 11.49 15.93 -25.19
N ILE A 2 11.20 17.19 -25.52
CA ILE A 2 10.99 18.22 -24.49
C ILE A 2 9.48 18.38 -24.31
N PHE A 3 9.02 18.36 -23.08
CA PHE A 3 7.65 18.68 -22.69
C PHE A 3 7.66 19.97 -21.86
N ASN A 4 7.01 21.02 -22.35
CA ASN A 4 6.92 22.32 -21.69
C ASN A 4 5.67 22.38 -20.80
N GLY A 5 5.62 21.55 -19.75
CA GLY A 5 4.50 21.46 -18.85
C GLY A 5 4.91 20.82 -17.51
N ASN A 6 3.93 20.57 -16.66
CA ASN A 6 4.16 19.85 -15.41
C ASN A 6 4.30 18.35 -15.67
N ASN A 7 5.51 17.81 -15.53
CA ASN A 7 5.83 16.39 -15.74
C ASN A 7 5.17 15.45 -14.69
N TYR A 8 4.59 16.00 -13.64
CA TYR A 8 3.86 15.24 -12.61
C TYR A 8 2.34 15.27 -12.84
N ALA A 9 1.86 16.04 -13.79
CA ALA A 9 0.43 16.12 -14.10
C ALA A 9 -0.03 14.94 -14.98
N PRO A 10 -1.32 14.54 -14.91
CA PRO A 10 -1.88 13.47 -15.74
C PRO A 10 -1.70 13.69 -17.24
N GLU A 11 -1.71 14.96 -17.68
CA GLU A 11 -1.53 15.37 -19.09
C GLU A 11 -0.20 14.91 -19.67
N TRP A 12 0.85 14.79 -18.83
CA TRP A 12 2.12 14.24 -19.29
C TRP A 12 2.03 12.77 -19.62
N ALA A 13 1.30 11.97 -18.82
CA ALA A 13 1.14 10.56 -19.08
C ALA A 13 0.44 10.31 -20.43
N GLU A 14 -0.62 11.08 -20.73
CA GLU A 14 -1.34 11.02 -22.01
C GLU A 14 -0.45 11.47 -23.19
N GLU A 15 0.29 12.53 -23.02
CA GLU A 15 1.20 13.02 -24.05
C GLU A 15 2.36 12.06 -24.32
N ALA A 16 2.90 11.44 -23.25
CA ALA A 16 3.96 10.45 -23.36
C ALA A 16 3.48 9.20 -24.15
N GLU A 17 2.26 8.74 -23.90
CA GLU A 17 1.65 7.64 -24.63
C GLU A 17 1.44 7.98 -26.11
N LYS A 18 0.94 9.19 -26.43
CA LYS A 18 0.82 9.68 -27.82
C LYS A 18 2.17 9.73 -28.55
N ARG A 19 3.27 9.97 -27.81
CA ARG A 19 4.63 9.97 -28.34
C ARG A 19 5.25 8.57 -28.43
N GLY A 20 4.52 7.53 -28.05
CA GLY A 20 4.99 6.14 -28.05
C GLY A 20 5.96 5.81 -26.92
N LEU A 21 5.95 6.59 -25.83
CA LEU A 21 6.72 6.30 -24.63
C LEU A 21 5.94 5.37 -23.72
N PRO A 22 6.54 4.28 -23.22
CA PRO A 22 5.86 3.36 -22.33
C PRO A 22 5.59 4.02 -20.98
N ASN A 23 4.42 3.75 -20.39
CA ASN A 23 4.06 4.16 -19.05
C ASN A 23 4.05 2.95 -18.12
N LEU A 24 5.23 2.51 -17.69
CA LEU A 24 5.45 1.34 -16.83
C LEU A 24 5.44 1.79 -15.37
N ARG A 25 4.30 1.65 -14.70
CA ARG A 25 4.07 2.24 -13.37
C ARG A 25 4.61 1.43 -12.21
N THR A 26 4.81 0.12 -12.39
CA THR A 26 5.29 -0.79 -11.35
C THR A 26 6.57 -1.49 -11.76
N CYS A 27 7.31 -2.03 -10.79
CA CYS A 27 8.43 -2.91 -11.09
C CYS A 27 7.99 -4.17 -11.85
N ALA A 28 6.78 -4.68 -11.56
CA ALA A 28 6.21 -5.81 -12.28
C ALA A 28 5.96 -5.51 -13.76
N ASP A 29 5.66 -4.24 -14.11
CA ASP A 29 5.53 -3.81 -15.49
C ASP A 29 6.90 -3.57 -16.15
N ALA A 30 7.82 -2.94 -15.44
CA ALA A 30 9.07 -2.44 -16.01
C ALA A 30 10.15 -3.52 -16.15
N LEU A 31 10.29 -4.40 -15.16
CA LEU A 31 11.38 -5.37 -15.12
C LEU A 31 11.38 -6.39 -16.28
N PRO A 32 10.23 -6.90 -16.77
CA PRO A 32 10.21 -7.77 -17.94
C PRO A 32 10.85 -7.13 -19.18
N HIS A 33 10.70 -5.81 -19.35
CA HIS A 33 11.30 -5.08 -20.48
C HIS A 33 12.82 -5.00 -20.42
N PHE A 34 13.43 -5.26 -19.25
CA PHE A 34 14.89 -5.36 -19.15
C PHE A 34 15.44 -6.50 -20.03
N ALA A 35 14.67 -7.59 -20.18
CA ALA A 35 15.00 -8.74 -21.02
C ALA A 35 14.36 -8.70 -22.42
N ASP A 36 13.90 -7.54 -22.90
CA ASP A 36 13.48 -7.36 -24.29
C ASP A 36 14.65 -7.67 -25.23
N LYS A 37 14.37 -8.30 -26.36
CA LYS A 37 15.36 -8.69 -27.36
C LYS A 37 16.31 -7.55 -27.73
N LYS A 38 15.79 -6.34 -27.97
CA LYS A 38 16.59 -5.15 -28.28
C LYS A 38 17.63 -4.79 -27.20
N ASN A 39 17.26 -5.01 -25.93
CA ASN A 39 18.13 -4.73 -24.78
C ASN A 39 19.19 -5.82 -24.63
N ILE A 40 18.80 -7.09 -24.78
CA ILE A 40 19.75 -8.22 -24.79
C ILE A 40 20.81 -8.03 -25.90
N GLU A 41 20.39 -7.77 -27.14
CA GLU A 41 21.30 -7.53 -28.26
C GLU A 41 22.23 -6.34 -28.01
N LEU A 42 21.74 -5.27 -27.35
CA LEU A 42 22.57 -4.13 -26.97
C LEU A 42 23.62 -4.51 -25.94
N PHE A 43 23.27 -5.26 -24.90
CA PHE A 43 24.18 -5.70 -23.84
C PHE A 43 25.26 -6.66 -24.40
N GLU A 44 24.87 -7.62 -25.21
CA GLU A 44 25.82 -8.58 -25.82
C GLU A 44 26.78 -7.88 -26.78
N ARG A 45 26.29 -7.01 -27.67
CA ARG A 45 27.11 -6.25 -28.60
C ARG A 45 28.17 -5.40 -27.89
N ASN A 46 27.81 -4.82 -26.75
CA ASN A 46 28.71 -4.00 -25.93
C ASN A 46 29.49 -4.83 -24.89
N LYS A 47 29.35 -6.15 -24.87
CA LYS A 47 30.03 -7.07 -23.93
C LYS A 47 29.81 -6.72 -22.48
N VAL A 48 28.59 -6.24 -22.15
CA VAL A 48 28.20 -5.88 -20.77
C VAL A 48 27.58 -7.09 -20.06
N PHE A 49 26.58 -7.72 -20.69
CA PHE A 49 25.91 -8.92 -20.20
C PHE A 49 25.59 -9.85 -21.35
N THR A 50 25.61 -11.15 -21.08
CA THR A 50 25.02 -12.20 -21.91
C THR A 50 23.49 -12.26 -21.68
N GLU A 51 22.73 -12.83 -22.58
CA GLU A 51 21.31 -13.08 -22.43
C GLU A 51 21.00 -13.79 -21.11
N ARG A 52 21.78 -14.80 -20.75
CA ARG A 52 21.61 -15.56 -19.51
C ARG A 52 21.73 -14.66 -18.27
N GLU A 53 22.70 -13.78 -18.26
CA GLU A 53 22.91 -12.84 -17.14
C GLU A 53 21.79 -11.82 -17.05
N VAL A 54 21.28 -11.29 -18.17
CA VAL A 54 20.14 -10.36 -18.21
C VAL A 54 18.90 -11.03 -17.63
N ARG A 55 18.57 -12.24 -18.07
CA ARG A 55 17.40 -12.98 -17.58
C ARG A 55 17.51 -13.34 -16.10
N SER A 56 18.67 -13.79 -15.66
CA SER A 56 18.91 -14.10 -14.24
C SER A 56 18.77 -12.86 -13.36
N ARG A 57 19.29 -11.71 -13.79
CA ARG A 57 19.15 -10.44 -13.06
C ARG A 57 17.69 -9.97 -12.97
N MET A 58 16.96 -10.07 -14.09
CA MET A 58 15.54 -9.75 -14.12
C MET A 58 14.76 -10.60 -13.12
N GLU A 59 15.00 -11.92 -13.12
CA GLU A 59 14.33 -12.86 -12.21
C GLU A 59 14.63 -12.52 -10.73
N ILE A 60 15.89 -12.26 -10.39
CA ILE A 60 16.32 -11.86 -9.05
C ILE A 60 15.64 -10.54 -8.61
N MET A 61 15.53 -9.57 -9.51
CA MET A 61 14.88 -8.29 -9.21
C MET A 61 13.37 -8.46 -8.96
N LEU A 62 12.68 -9.30 -9.76
CA LEU A 62 11.26 -9.62 -9.55
C LEU A 62 11.02 -10.39 -8.26
N GLU A 63 11.87 -11.36 -7.93
CA GLU A 63 11.82 -12.06 -6.64
C GLU A 63 12.03 -11.10 -5.47
N ASN A 64 13.02 -10.22 -5.56
CA ASN A 64 13.30 -9.24 -4.51
C ASN A 64 12.11 -8.28 -4.31
N TYR A 65 11.49 -7.82 -5.40
CA TYR A 65 10.27 -7.01 -5.34
C TYR A 65 9.17 -7.71 -4.53
N SER A 66 8.88 -8.97 -4.84
CA SER A 66 7.85 -9.75 -4.12
C SER A 66 8.24 -9.99 -2.65
N LYS A 67 9.51 -10.25 -2.36
CA LYS A 67 10.02 -10.47 -0.98
C LYS A 67 9.91 -9.20 -0.13
N VAL A 68 10.31 -8.05 -0.67
CA VAL A 68 10.22 -6.77 0.04
C VAL A 68 8.77 -6.43 0.33
N LEU A 69 7.88 -6.53 -0.65
CA LEU A 69 6.44 -6.28 -0.46
C LEU A 69 5.80 -7.25 0.55
N THR A 70 6.26 -8.50 0.61
CA THR A 70 5.82 -9.45 1.64
C THR A 70 6.16 -8.94 3.05
N ILE A 71 7.38 -8.45 3.25
CA ILE A 71 7.83 -7.92 4.55
C ILE A 71 7.02 -6.66 4.90
N GLU A 72 6.86 -5.74 3.95
CA GLU A 72 6.08 -4.52 4.15
C GLU A 72 4.62 -4.81 4.50
N ALA A 73 3.98 -5.74 3.77
CA ALA A 73 2.60 -6.14 4.03
C ALA A 73 2.42 -6.80 5.42
N LEU A 74 3.34 -7.68 5.82
CA LEU A 74 3.32 -8.31 7.14
C LEU A 74 3.52 -7.28 8.26
N THR A 75 4.44 -6.34 8.08
CA THR A 75 4.67 -5.25 9.04
C THR A 75 3.43 -4.37 9.17
N MET A 76 2.80 -4.01 8.04
CA MET A 76 1.57 -3.22 8.04
C MET A 76 0.42 -3.94 8.77
N VAL A 77 0.26 -5.25 8.56
CA VAL A 77 -0.73 -6.07 9.28
C VAL A 77 -0.43 -6.10 10.78
N GLU A 78 0.83 -6.24 11.16
CA GLU A 78 1.24 -6.25 12.57
C GLU A 78 0.93 -4.91 13.25
N MET A 79 1.34 -3.79 12.65
CA MET A 79 1.03 -2.44 13.12
C MET A 79 -0.48 -2.20 13.26
N ALA A 80 -1.25 -2.58 12.25
CA ALA A 80 -2.70 -2.42 12.27
C ALA A 80 -3.35 -3.20 13.42
N LYS A 81 -3.00 -4.48 13.59
CA LYS A 81 -3.66 -5.37 14.57
C LYS A 81 -3.16 -5.19 15.99
N LYS A 82 -1.87 -4.91 16.17
CA LYS A 82 -1.25 -4.88 17.50
C LYS A 82 -1.10 -3.48 18.11
N ASP A 83 -0.99 -2.46 17.25
CA ASP A 83 -0.75 -1.10 17.71
C ASP A 83 -1.99 -0.22 17.50
N ILE A 84 -2.48 -0.07 16.25
CA ILE A 84 -3.58 0.87 15.94
C ILE A 84 -4.91 0.38 16.50
N TYR A 85 -5.28 -0.87 16.20
CA TYR A 85 -6.58 -1.43 16.60
C TYR A 85 -6.84 -1.32 18.11
N PRO A 86 -5.93 -1.75 19.01
CA PRO A 86 -6.14 -1.62 20.44
C PRO A 86 -6.12 -0.17 20.92
N ALA A 87 -5.24 0.68 20.39
CA ALA A 87 -5.14 2.09 20.76
C ALA A 87 -6.43 2.87 20.45
N VAL A 88 -7.02 2.63 19.28
CA VAL A 88 -8.31 3.23 18.90
C VAL A 88 -9.45 2.68 19.77
N ASN A 89 -9.43 1.40 20.15
CA ASN A 89 -10.42 0.83 21.07
C ASN A 89 -10.36 1.45 22.48
N GLU A 90 -9.15 1.75 22.98
CA GLU A 90 -9.00 2.47 24.25
C GLU A 90 -9.60 3.86 24.17
N TYR A 91 -9.34 4.59 23.10
CA TYR A 91 -9.92 5.90 22.87
C TYR A 91 -11.44 5.84 22.73
N LEU A 92 -11.98 4.88 22.00
CA LEU A 92 -13.43 4.66 21.89
C LEU A 92 -14.06 4.40 23.26
N SER A 93 -13.42 3.65 24.13
CA SER A 93 -13.89 3.40 25.48
C SER A 93 -13.99 4.69 26.31
N GLU A 94 -12.99 5.58 26.21
CA GLU A 94 -13.02 6.89 26.86
C GLU A 94 -14.14 7.78 26.29
N LEU A 95 -14.29 7.82 24.95
CA LEU A 95 -15.35 8.60 24.29
C LEU A 95 -16.74 8.12 24.68
N CYS A 96 -16.97 6.80 24.70
CA CYS A 96 -18.26 6.23 25.11
C CYS A 96 -18.60 6.59 26.55
N SER A 97 -17.63 6.48 27.46
CA SER A 97 -17.82 6.85 28.88
C SER A 97 -18.10 8.34 29.05
N ALA A 98 -17.40 9.19 28.33
CA ALA A 98 -17.62 10.64 28.34
C ALA A 98 -18.98 11.02 27.76
N ALA A 99 -19.39 10.41 26.65
CA ALA A 99 -20.70 10.64 26.04
C ALA A 99 -21.85 10.24 26.99
N GLN A 100 -21.74 9.08 27.64
CA GLN A 100 -22.70 8.60 28.60
C GLN A 100 -22.83 9.56 29.81
N SER A 101 -21.70 10.02 30.34
CA SER A 101 -21.69 10.98 31.47
C SER A 101 -22.31 12.34 31.08
N LYS A 102 -22.01 12.86 29.87
CA LYS A 102 -22.64 14.08 29.35
C LYS A 102 -24.16 13.94 29.21
N GLU A 103 -24.61 12.79 28.68
CA GLU A 103 -26.04 12.53 28.50
C GLU A 103 -26.79 12.47 29.82
N GLN A 104 -26.23 11.85 30.87
CA GLN A 104 -26.80 11.82 32.21
C GLN A 104 -26.94 13.20 32.83
N MET A 105 -26.06 14.15 32.49
CA MET A 105 -26.09 15.52 32.93
C MET A 105 -26.92 16.45 32.02
N GLY A 106 -27.61 15.90 31.01
CA GLY A 106 -28.40 16.68 30.04
C GLY A 106 -27.56 17.41 28.98
N GLY A 107 -26.29 17.05 28.81
CA GLY A 107 -25.40 17.64 27.80
C GLY A 107 -25.65 17.12 26.38
N ASN A 108 -25.21 17.88 25.39
CA ASN A 108 -25.31 17.47 23.99
C ASN A 108 -24.19 16.46 23.65
N THR A 109 -24.56 15.31 23.10
CA THR A 109 -23.66 14.19 22.74
C THR A 109 -23.61 13.88 21.24
N LYS A 110 -24.17 14.77 20.39
CA LYS A 110 -24.25 14.50 18.94
C LYS A 110 -22.88 14.31 18.32
N SER A 111 -21.94 15.22 18.57
CA SER A 111 -20.57 15.13 18.04
C SER A 111 -19.81 13.91 18.58
N ASP A 112 -20.00 13.56 19.85
CA ASP A 112 -19.38 12.37 20.44
C ASP A 112 -19.88 11.10 19.73
N ARG A 113 -21.18 10.99 19.49
CA ARG A 113 -21.77 9.84 18.79
C ARG A 113 -21.31 9.72 17.35
N GLU A 114 -21.21 10.84 16.62
CA GLU A 114 -20.69 10.85 15.24
C GLU A 114 -19.24 10.38 15.19
N LEU A 115 -18.38 10.85 16.11
CA LEU A 115 -16.99 10.44 16.20
C LEU A 115 -16.84 8.96 16.58
N ILE A 116 -17.61 8.49 17.57
CA ILE A 116 -17.63 7.07 18.00
C ILE A 116 -18.03 6.18 16.83
N GLN A 117 -19.10 6.51 16.12
CA GLN A 117 -19.55 5.73 14.96
C GLN A 117 -18.49 5.64 13.87
N LYS A 118 -17.86 6.79 13.52
CA LYS A 118 -16.82 6.86 12.51
C LYS A 118 -15.61 6.01 12.90
N LEU A 119 -15.03 6.26 14.06
CA LEU A 119 -13.85 5.52 14.52
C LEU A 119 -14.10 4.03 14.69
N SER A 120 -15.29 3.63 15.17
CA SER A 120 -15.65 2.23 15.29
C SER A 120 -15.73 1.54 13.92
N ALA A 121 -16.35 2.20 12.93
CA ALA A 121 -16.46 1.66 11.58
C ALA A 121 -15.10 1.55 10.90
N ASP A 122 -14.26 2.59 10.99
CA ASP A 122 -12.92 2.60 10.37
C ASP A 122 -12.00 1.56 11.01
N ASN A 123 -12.06 1.41 12.35
CA ASN A 123 -11.25 0.43 13.08
C ASN A 123 -11.63 -1.03 12.74
N GLU A 124 -12.91 -1.32 12.62
CA GLU A 124 -13.41 -2.61 12.16
C GLU A 124 -13.01 -2.89 10.70
N ALA A 125 -13.19 -1.92 9.81
CA ALA A 125 -12.83 -2.03 8.40
C ALA A 125 -11.32 -2.26 8.23
N MET A 126 -10.47 -1.55 8.98
CA MET A 126 -9.02 -1.76 9.01
C MET A 126 -8.66 -3.17 9.46
N TYR A 127 -9.30 -3.69 10.51
CA TYR A 127 -9.05 -5.04 11.01
C TYR A 127 -9.35 -6.11 9.95
N PHE A 128 -10.46 -5.98 9.23
CA PHE A 128 -10.82 -6.89 8.14
C PHE A 128 -9.91 -6.72 6.92
N ALA A 129 -9.51 -5.50 6.59
CA ALA A 129 -8.54 -5.25 5.52
C ALA A 129 -7.18 -5.91 5.83
N ALA A 130 -6.74 -5.89 7.09
CA ALA A 130 -5.55 -6.62 7.52
C ALA A 130 -5.69 -8.15 7.32
N GLY A 131 -6.86 -8.71 7.63
CA GLY A 131 -7.16 -10.12 7.37
C GLY A 131 -7.21 -10.47 5.87
N GLU A 132 -7.66 -9.54 5.01
CA GLU A 132 -7.60 -9.69 3.55
C GLU A 132 -6.15 -9.78 3.06
N ILE A 133 -5.26 -8.89 3.55
CA ILE A 133 -3.83 -8.93 3.19
C ILE A 133 -3.21 -10.27 3.59
N GLU A 134 -3.49 -10.78 4.79
CA GLU A 134 -2.98 -12.11 5.21
C GLU A 134 -3.38 -13.22 4.24
N LYS A 135 -4.63 -13.22 3.78
CA LYS A 135 -5.11 -14.20 2.79
C LYS A 135 -4.38 -14.05 1.45
N LEU A 136 -4.25 -12.81 0.96
CA LEU A 136 -3.54 -12.54 -0.29
C LEU A 136 -2.06 -12.96 -0.22
N LEU A 137 -1.40 -12.83 0.93
CA LEU A 137 -0.03 -13.31 1.11
C LEU A 137 0.07 -14.85 1.09
N VAL A 138 -0.99 -15.56 1.50
CA VAL A 138 -1.07 -17.02 1.32
C VAL A 138 -1.28 -17.35 -0.15
N ASP A 139 -2.23 -16.71 -0.82
CA ASP A 139 -2.54 -16.93 -2.24
C ASP A 139 -1.34 -16.60 -3.16
N ALA A 140 -0.53 -15.61 -2.78
CA ALA A 140 0.68 -15.24 -3.53
C ALA A 140 1.70 -16.39 -3.65
N LYS A 141 1.67 -17.38 -2.74
CA LYS A 141 2.54 -18.55 -2.79
C LYS A 141 2.18 -19.53 -3.90
N GLU A 142 0.96 -19.46 -4.40
CA GLU A 142 0.50 -20.29 -5.52
C GLU A 142 0.97 -19.76 -6.90
N ALA A 143 1.50 -18.53 -6.94
CA ALA A 143 2.00 -17.95 -8.18
C ALA A 143 3.30 -18.65 -8.63
N VAL A 144 3.28 -19.23 -9.83
CA VAL A 144 4.41 -19.97 -10.39
C VAL A 144 5.32 -19.01 -11.16
N GLY A 145 6.54 -18.81 -10.65
CA GLY A 145 7.58 -17.99 -11.27
C GLY A 145 7.59 -16.53 -10.77
N ALA A 146 8.75 -15.91 -10.89
CA ALA A 146 9.02 -14.59 -10.33
C ALA A 146 8.12 -13.48 -10.94
N GLU A 147 7.86 -13.56 -12.24
CA GLU A 147 7.03 -12.57 -12.94
C GLU A 147 5.55 -12.65 -12.51
N ALA A 148 4.99 -13.87 -12.44
CA ALA A 148 3.61 -14.06 -11.98
C ALA A 148 3.44 -13.63 -10.53
N SER A 149 4.41 -13.93 -9.67
CA SER A 149 4.42 -13.47 -8.29
C SER A 149 4.45 -11.94 -8.21
N ALA A 150 5.40 -11.29 -8.90
CA ALA A 150 5.49 -9.83 -8.91
C ALA A 150 4.21 -9.16 -9.42
N ARG A 151 3.58 -9.72 -10.46
CA ARG A 151 2.30 -9.25 -11.00
C ARG A 151 1.18 -9.39 -9.97
N PHE A 152 1.10 -10.52 -9.27
CA PHE A 152 0.13 -10.72 -8.19
C PHE A 152 0.27 -9.66 -7.09
N PHE A 153 1.50 -9.37 -6.67
CA PHE A 153 1.75 -8.32 -5.68
C PHE A 153 1.31 -6.94 -6.17
N ALA A 154 1.65 -6.58 -7.42
CA ALA A 154 1.26 -5.30 -8.00
C ALA A 154 -0.27 -5.14 -8.12
N ASP A 155 -0.96 -6.18 -8.56
CA ASP A 155 -2.38 -6.11 -8.91
C ASP A 155 -3.33 -6.39 -7.74
N LYS A 156 -2.87 -7.10 -6.70
CA LYS A 156 -3.71 -7.54 -5.58
C LYS A 156 -3.23 -7.04 -4.22
N VAL A 157 -1.97 -7.29 -3.88
CA VAL A 157 -1.45 -6.99 -2.54
C VAL A 157 -1.32 -5.49 -2.32
N ILE A 158 -0.69 -4.76 -3.24
CA ILE A 158 -0.52 -3.29 -3.13
C ILE A 158 -1.87 -2.57 -3.00
N PRO A 159 -2.90 -2.84 -3.82
CA PRO A 159 -4.21 -2.22 -3.63
C PRO A 159 -4.86 -2.54 -2.27
N ALA A 160 -4.66 -3.76 -1.74
CA ALA A 160 -5.15 -4.11 -0.42
C ALA A 160 -4.41 -3.33 0.69
N MET A 161 -3.09 -3.19 0.58
CA MET A 161 -2.28 -2.36 1.49
C MET A 161 -2.72 -0.89 1.46
N GLN A 162 -3.02 -0.35 0.28
CA GLN A 162 -3.51 1.03 0.12
C GLN A 162 -4.88 1.23 0.79
N ARG A 163 -5.79 0.25 0.69
CA ARG A 163 -7.08 0.29 1.40
C ARG A 163 -6.92 0.29 2.91
N LEU A 164 -6.06 -0.60 3.45
CA LEU A 164 -5.77 -0.62 4.88
C LEU A 164 -5.21 0.72 5.36
N ARG A 165 -4.24 1.25 4.61
CA ARG A 165 -3.62 2.55 4.91
C ARG A 165 -4.64 3.68 4.97
N ALA A 166 -5.60 3.72 4.04
CA ALA A 166 -6.61 4.76 4.00
C ALA A 166 -7.44 4.82 5.31
N TYR A 167 -7.77 3.67 5.89
CA TYR A 167 -8.44 3.62 7.19
C TYR A 167 -7.53 4.09 8.33
N ALA A 168 -6.26 3.68 8.32
CA ALA A 168 -5.29 4.11 9.34
C ALA A 168 -5.06 5.62 9.29
N ASP A 169 -4.85 6.20 8.11
CA ASP A 169 -4.67 7.64 7.91
C ASP A 169 -5.89 8.44 8.39
N GLU A 170 -7.12 7.92 8.15
CA GLU A 170 -8.35 8.56 8.61
C GLU A 170 -8.50 8.49 10.15
N MET A 171 -8.11 7.37 10.76
CA MET A 171 -8.12 7.23 12.22
C MET A 171 -7.03 8.07 12.90
N GLU A 172 -5.88 8.26 12.28
CA GLU A 172 -4.83 9.18 12.78
C GLU A 172 -5.38 10.60 12.97
N LEU A 173 -6.14 11.09 11.99
CA LEU A 173 -6.73 12.44 12.05
C LEU A 173 -7.78 12.59 13.14
N ASN A 174 -8.45 11.51 13.54
CA ASN A 174 -9.60 11.54 14.44
C ASN A 174 -9.32 10.97 15.84
N THR A 175 -8.17 10.32 16.05
CA THR A 175 -7.79 9.76 17.35
C THR A 175 -6.97 10.77 18.14
N ALA A 176 -7.29 10.91 19.43
CA ALA A 176 -6.53 11.82 20.27
C ALA A 176 -5.04 11.44 20.35
N LYS A 177 -4.15 12.44 20.26
CA LYS A 177 -2.69 12.27 20.20
C LYS A 177 -2.13 11.37 21.30
N LYS A 178 -2.71 11.36 22.50
CA LYS A 178 -2.28 10.52 23.62
C LYS A 178 -2.50 9.02 23.39
N TYR A 179 -3.40 8.65 22.47
CA TYR A 179 -3.72 7.27 22.12
C TYR A 179 -3.05 6.80 20.85
N TRP A 180 -2.74 7.74 19.91
CA TRP A 180 -2.14 7.36 18.64
C TRP A 180 -0.73 6.80 18.85
N PRO A 181 -0.44 5.54 18.41
CA PRO A 181 0.78 4.84 18.79
C PRO A 181 2.03 5.28 18.02
N PHE A 182 1.88 6.09 16.98
CA PHE A 182 2.97 6.51 16.11
C PHE A 182 3.21 8.02 16.13
N PRO A 183 4.43 8.48 15.74
CA PRO A 183 4.67 9.90 15.53
C PRO A 183 3.77 10.46 14.42
N THR A 184 3.17 11.61 14.66
CA THR A 184 2.36 12.34 13.68
C THR A 184 3.20 13.40 12.97
N TYR A 185 2.83 13.75 11.76
CA TYR A 185 3.42 14.87 11.04
C TYR A 185 2.90 16.21 11.61
N GLY A 186 3.42 16.62 12.73
CA GLY A 186 3.19 17.93 13.34
C GLY A 186 2.02 18.10 14.19
#